data_ca13d1a252d089b8ababc22f3b80928b
#
_entry.id   ca13d1a252d089b8ababc22f3b80928b
#
_cell.length_a   1.000
_cell.length_b   1.000
_cell.length_c   1.000
_cell.angle_alpha   90.00
_cell.angle_beta   90.00
_cell.angle_gamma   90.00
#
_symmetry.space_group_name_H-M   'P 1'
#
loop_
_entity.id
_entity.type
_entity.pdbx_description
1 polymer ?
#
loop_
_entity_poly.entity_id
_entity_poly.type
_entity_poly.pdbx_seq_one_letter_code
_entity_poly.pdbx_strand_id
1 'polypeptide(L)'
;MANISSDELGIQPIGKLLVKQSVPAAIGILVMSLNVLIDSVFVGKWIGSIAIAAISVVLPITFFIAALGMSIGVGGSSIISRALGAADREKALKTFGNQITLTFVMTISMVILGLIYVNDLIPIFGAKGSIFEPAKIYYIIILYGVPFLAYTMMGNNVMRAEGKPKFAMNAMIIPSVANLFMDYLLIYVFDMGMAGAAWATTTAYFMSFSYVLYFFLSKNSELKINWGHLGFNIPILKEIGSLGFVTLARQAVISFTYLLMNNILFNLGGEAMIAVYAIIGRILMFALFPVFGITQGFLPIAGFNYGAEKYDRVKETIYTAIKYASVLGSIVFLGLLIFPEALTSLFLSNRADLPAEDKLVNTFVLEHTPNAIRWVFAATPIIALQLIGAAYFQAIGKAIPALLLTLTRQGFFFIPLILILPNYFGELGIWLSFPIADVLATIVTGLYLRKEIKATLV
;
A
#
# COMPACT_ATOMS: atom_id res chain seq x y z
N MET A 1 -30.17 -4.74 3.19
CA MET A 1 -29.20 -3.88 2.51
C MET A 1 -29.38 -4.10 1.02
N ALA A 2 -29.69 -3.05 0.23
CA ALA A 2 -29.88 -3.18 -1.21
C ALA A 2 -28.61 -3.77 -1.84
N ASN A 3 -28.78 -4.79 -2.69
CA ASN A 3 -27.71 -5.31 -3.52
C ASN A 3 -27.25 -4.16 -4.43
N ILE A 4 -26.10 -3.58 -4.11
CA ILE A 4 -25.49 -2.54 -4.94
C ILE A 4 -24.85 -3.30 -6.09
N SER A 5 -25.49 -3.24 -7.26
CA SER A 5 -24.96 -3.78 -8.51
C SER A 5 -23.73 -2.97 -8.95
N SER A 6 -22.77 -3.59 -9.63
CA SER A 6 -21.65 -2.90 -10.28
C SER A 6 -22.12 -1.82 -11.24
N ASP A 7 -23.35 -1.94 -11.78
CA ASP A 7 -24.00 -0.95 -12.65
C ASP A 7 -24.14 0.45 -11.99
N GLU A 8 -24.19 0.51 -10.65
CA GLU A 8 -24.21 1.80 -9.95
C GLU A 8 -22.96 2.65 -10.24
N LEU A 9 -21.81 2.01 -10.55
CA LEU A 9 -20.57 2.71 -10.93
C LEU A 9 -20.78 3.53 -12.23
N GLY A 10 -21.69 3.09 -13.10
CA GLY A 10 -22.02 3.74 -14.34
C GLY A 10 -23.21 4.71 -14.29
N ILE A 11 -23.93 4.83 -13.16
CA ILE A 11 -25.20 5.57 -13.08
C ILE A 11 -25.17 6.67 -12.00
N GLN A 12 -24.66 6.38 -10.80
CA GLN A 12 -24.68 7.34 -9.69
C GLN A 12 -23.79 8.58 -9.96
N PRO A 13 -24.10 9.75 -9.35
CA PRO A 13 -23.27 10.95 -9.46
C PRO A 13 -21.82 10.67 -9.01
N ILE A 14 -20.84 11.13 -9.80
CA ILE A 14 -19.42 10.80 -9.61
C ILE A 14 -18.91 11.22 -8.24
N GLY A 15 -19.22 12.42 -7.75
CA GLY A 15 -18.78 12.87 -6.42
C GLY A 15 -19.26 11.94 -5.31
N LYS A 16 -20.52 11.47 -5.36
CA LYS A 16 -21.08 10.52 -4.38
C LYS A 16 -20.41 9.15 -4.47
N LEU A 17 -20.15 8.68 -5.70
CA LEU A 17 -19.43 7.41 -5.94
C LEU A 17 -18.01 7.46 -5.39
N LEU A 18 -17.27 8.53 -5.68
CA LEU A 18 -15.90 8.69 -5.18
C LEU A 18 -15.87 8.65 -3.65
N VAL A 19 -16.71 9.39 -2.97
CA VAL A 19 -16.80 9.35 -1.51
C VAL A 19 -17.14 7.95 -1.01
N LYS A 20 -18.15 7.30 -1.63
CA LYS A 20 -18.62 5.95 -1.27
C LYS A 20 -17.53 4.89 -1.43
N GLN A 21 -16.65 5.02 -2.43
CA GLN A 21 -15.56 4.10 -2.70
C GLN A 21 -14.29 4.46 -1.89
N SER A 22 -13.99 5.76 -1.73
CA SER A 22 -12.73 6.24 -1.16
C SER A 22 -12.71 6.21 0.37
N VAL A 23 -13.82 6.57 1.02
CA VAL A 23 -13.86 6.62 2.50
C VAL A 23 -13.62 5.24 3.12
N PRO A 24 -14.30 4.16 2.68
CA PRO A 24 -13.99 2.82 3.18
C PRO A 24 -12.54 2.40 2.88
N ALA A 25 -11.99 2.79 1.71
CA ALA A 25 -10.61 2.50 1.38
C ALA A 25 -9.62 3.19 2.34
N ALA A 26 -9.84 4.49 2.60
CA ALA A 26 -9.02 5.27 3.52
C ALA A 26 -9.08 4.70 4.95
N ILE A 27 -10.28 4.37 5.45
CA ILE A 27 -10.45 3.76 6.79
C ILE A 27 -9.71 2.42 6.86
N GLY A 28 -9.83 1.56 5.85
CA GLY A 28 -9.13 0.27 5.82
C GLY A 28 -7.61 0.44 5.87
N ILE A 29 -7.05 1.35 5.08
CA ILE A 29 -5.61 1.66 5.08
C ILE A 29 -5.18 2.21 6.45
N LEU A 30 -5.93 3.13 7.04
CA LEU A 30 -5.64 3.69 8.35
C LEU A 30 -5.61 2.62 9.44
N VAL A 31 -6.63 1.77 9.50
CA VAL A 31 -6.71 0.70 10.51
C VAL A 31 -5.57 -0.30 10.37
N MET A 32 -5.22 -0.69 9.13
CA MET A 32 -4.09 -1.57 8.87
C MET A 32 -2.76 -0.92 9.30
N SER A 33 -2.59 0.37 9.07
CA SER A 33 -1.40 1.12 9.48
C SER A 33 -1.27 1.22 11.01
N LEU A 34 -2.38 1.47 11.70
CA LEU A 34 -2.43 1.48 13.16
C LEU A 34 -2.13 0.10 13.76
N ASN A 35 -2.64 -0.96 13.14
CA ASN A 35 -2.37 -2.33 13.60
C ASN A 35 -0.88 -2.64 13.63
N VAL A 36 -0.12 -2.30 12.59
CA VAL A 36 1.34 -2.52 12.54
C VAL A 36 2.06 -1.83 13.71
N LEU A 37 1.62 -0.62 14.08
CA LEU A 37 2.21 0.09 15.22
C LEU A 37 1.88 -0.60 16.56
N ILE A 38 0.62 -0.98 16.75
CA ILE A 38 0.15 -1.58 18.00
C ILE A 38 0.77 -2.97 18.19
N ASP A 39 0.82 -3.80 17.14
CA ASP A 39 1.47 -5.11 17.15
C ASP A 39 2.95 -4.99 17.59
N SER A 40 3.68 -4.02 17.04
CA SER A 40 5.06 -3.75 17.44
C SER A 40 5.20 -3.40 18.93
N VAL A 41 4.23 -2.67 19.50
CA VAL A 41 4.21 -2.34 20.94
C VAL A 41 3.93 -3.58 21.78
N PHE A 42 2.99 -4.45 21.35
CA PHE A 42 2.70 -5.70 22.04
C PHE A 42 3.93 -6.62 22.10
N VAL A 43 4.52 -6.89 20.95
CA VAL A 43 5.72 -7.73 20.84
C VAL A 43 6.86 -7.16 21.69
N GLY A 44 7.12 -5.86 21.60
CA GLY A 44 8.19 -5.22 22.35
C GLY A 44 8.02 -5.27 23.85
N LYS A 45 6.78 -5.12 24.33
CA LYS A 45 6.48 -5.08 25.76
C LYS A 45 6.48 -6.47 26.42
N TRP A 46 5.98 -7.49 25.74
CA TRP A 46 5.77 -8.81 26.35
C TRP A 46 6.78 -9.88 25.92
N ILE A 47 7.42 -9.75 24.76
CA ILE A 47 8.45 -10.71 24.32
C ILE A 47 9.85 -10.10 24.42
N GLY A 48 10.00 -8.83 24.05
CA GLY A 48 11.25 -8.08 24.17
C GLY A 48 11.88 -7.67 22.84
N SER A 49 13.04 -7.00 22.93
CA SER A 49 13.73 -6.39 21.79
C SER A 49 14.23 -7.38 20.73
N ILE A 50 14.67 -8.58 21.17
CA ILE A 50 15.11 -9.65 20.25
C ILE A 50 13.96 -10.08 19.33
N ALA A 51 12.73 -10.13 19.84
CA ALA A 51 11.57 -10.46 19.05
C ALA A 51 11.25 -9.39 18.00
N ILE A 52 11.33 -8.11 18.37
CA ILE A 52 11.17 -7.00 17.41
C ILE A 52 12.21 -7.11 16.28
N ALA A 53 13.48 -7.38 16.64
CA ALA A 53 14.53 -7.57 15.66
C ALA A 53 14.27 -8.78 14.75
N ALA A 54 13.80 -9.90 15.32
CA ALA A 54 13.46 -11.10 14.57
C ALA A 54 12.30 -10.87 13.58
N ILE A 55 11.23 -10.19 14.02
CA ILE A 55 10.12 -9.81 13.14
C ILE A 55 10.60 -8.86 12.02
N SER A 56 11.42 -7.87 12.37
CA SER A 56 11.93 -6.89 11.39
C SER A 56 12.73 -7.55 10.25
N VAL A 57 13.41 -8.65 10.51
CA VAL A 57 14.11 -9.46 9.50
C VAL A 57 13.13 -10.17 8.57
N VAL A 58 11.98 -10.63 9.07
CA VAL A 58 10.96 -11.36 8.28
C VAL A 58 10.01 -10.42 7.53
N LEU A 59 9.79 -9.19 8.02
CA LEU A 59 8.87 -8.22 7.41
C LEU A 59 9.07 -8.00 5.90
N PRO A 60 10.29 -7.86 5.36
CA PRO A 60 10.48 -7.67 3.92
C PRO A 60 9.87 -8.79 3.07
N ILE A 61 9.95 -10.03 3.56
CA ILE A 61 9.37 -11.20 2.89
C ILE A 61 7.86 -11.11 2.90
N THR A 62 7.27 -10.81 4.05
CA THR A 62 5.81 -10.65 4.19
C THR A 62 5.27 -9.52 3.32
N PHE A 63 5.96 -8.38 3.27
CA PHE A 63 5.59 -7.27 2.41
C PHE A 63 5.72 -7.60 0.92
N PHE A 64 6.74 -8.34 0.53
CA PHE A 64 6.89 -8.79 -0.85
C PHE A 64 5.71 -9.68 -1.28
N ILE A 65 5.30 -10.60 -0.42
CA ILE A 65 4.15 -11.48 -0.68
C ILE A 65 2.84 -10.70 -0.75
N ALA A 66 2.63 -9.77 0.19
CA ALA A 66 1.49 -8.87 0.17
C ALA A 66 1.47 -8.04 -1.14
N ALA A 67 2.63 -7.55 -1.58
CA ALA A 67 2.77 -6.81 -2.82
C ALA A 67 2.46 -7.66 -4.06
N LEU A 68 2.81 -8.95 -4.07
CA LEU A 68 2.43 -9.89 -5.13
C LEU A 68 0.91 -10.10 -5.18
N GLY A 69 0.27 -10.40 -4.03
CA GLY A 69 -1.18 -10.53 -3.95
C GLY A 69 -1.90 -9.25 -4.40
N MET A 70 -1.41 -8.09 -3.97
CA MET A 70 -1.92 -6.78 -4.40
C MET A 70 -1.70 -6.54 -5.89
N SER A 71 -0.56 -6.93 -6.45
CA SER A 71 -0.23 -6.81 -7.86
C SER A 71 -1.21 -7.61 -8.73
N ILE A 72 -1.42 -8.88 -8.41
CA ILE A 72 -2.41 -9.74 -9.08
C ILE A 72 -3.81 -9.13 -8.92
N GLY A 73 -4.13 -8.65 -7.71
CA GLY A 73 -5.41 -8.02 -7.40
C GLY A 73 -5.68 -6.78 -8.24
N VAL A 74 -4.76 -5.82 -8.27
CA VAL A 74 -4.90 -4.56 -9.03
C VAL A 74 -4.90 -4.83 -10.54
N GLY A 75 -4.00 -5.70 -11.03
CA GLY A 75 -3.97 -6.06 -12.45
C GLY A 75 -5.28 -6.64 -12.94
N GLY A 76 -5.80 -7.65 -12.24
CA GLY A 76 -7.07 -8.26 -12.62
C GLY A 76 -8.29 -7.41 -12.33
N SER A 77 -8.31 -6.62 -11.25
CA SER A 77 -9.44 -5.73 -10.94
C SER A 77 -9.63 -4.64 -12.01
N SER A 78 -8.55 -4.16 -12.62
CA SER A 78 -8.63 -3.26 -13.77
C SER A 78 -9.32 -3.92 -14.98
N ILE A 79 -9.00 -5.19 -15.27
CA ILE A 79 -9.66 -5.94 -16.34
C ILE A 79 -11.12 -6.20 -15.99
N ILE A 80 -11.40 -6.65 -14.76
CA ILE A 80 -12.75 -6.93 -14.26
C ILE A 80 -13.63 -5.69 -14.35
N SER A 81 -13.16 -4.53 -13.86
CA SER A 81 -13.94 -3.29 -13.89
C SER A 81 -14.31 -2.89 -15.32
N ARG A 82 -13.37 -2.99 -16.27
CA ARG A 82 -13.63 -2.70 -17.70
C ARG A 82 -14.57 -3.72 -18.31
N ALA A 83 -14.40 -5.00 -18.03
CA ALA A 83 -15.24 -6.07 -18.53
C ALA A 83 -16.68 -5.94 -18.02
N LEU A 84 -16.88 -5.62 -16.74
CA LEU A 84 -18.20 -5.35 -16.16
C LEU A 84 -18.85 -4.12 -16.81
N GLY A 85 -18.07 -3.06 -17.04
CA GLY A 85 -18.55 -1.87 -17.75
C GLY A 85 -18.97 -2.15 -19.19
N ALA A 86 -18.23 -3.00 -19.89
CA ALA A 86 -18.54 -3.46 -21.26
C ALA A 86 -19.66 -4.53 -21.32
N ALA A 87 -20.27 -4.89 -20.18
CA ALA A 87 -21.20 -6.01 -20.05
C ALA A 87 -20.64 -7.38 -20.45
N ASP A 88 -19.31 -7.52 -20.55
CA ASP A 88 -18.60 -8.78 -20.83
C ASP A 88 -18.34 -9.55 -19.53
N ARG A 89 -19.42 -10.15 -19.02
CA ARG A 89 -19.38 -10.90 -17.75
C ARG A 89 -18.48 -12.13 -17.83
N GLU A 90 -18.39 -12.76 -18.98
CA GLU A 90 -17.56 -13.95 -19.18
C GLU A 90 -16.08 -13.62 -19.04
N LYS A 91 -15.62 -12.51 -19.62
CA LYS A 91 -14.25 -12.01 -19.44
C LYS A 91 -13.96 -11.68 -17.99
N ALA A 92 -14.90 -11.06 -17.28
CA ALA A 92 -14.75 -10.75 -15.84
C ALA A 92 -14.58 -12.03 -15.02
N LEU A 93 -15.41 -13.06 -15.25
CA LEU A 93 -15.35 -14.36 -14.57
C LEU A 93 -14.04 -15.11 -14.87
N LYS A 94 -13.63 -15.17 -16.14
CA LYS A 94 -12.34 -15.77 -16.53
C LYS A 94 -11.17 -15.04 -15.91
N THR A 95 -11.21 -13.70 -15.85
CA THR A 95 -10.15 -12.92 -15.21
C THR A 95 -10.05 -13.24 -13.73
N PHE A 96 -11.17 -13.29 -13.02
CA PHE A 96 -11.17 -13.62 -11.60
C PHE A 96 -10.70 -15.07 -11.36
N GLY A 97 -11.13 -16.04 -12.17
CA GLY A 97 -10.65 -17.41 -12.08
C GLY A 97 -9.14 -17.52 -12.31
N ASN A 98 -8.61 -16.80 -13.32
CA ASN A 98 -7.16 -16.75 -13.58
C ASN A 98 -6.38 -16.09 -12.41
N GLN A 99 -6.93 -15.05 -11.76
CA GLN A 99 -6.32 -14.46 -10.56
C GLN A 99 -6.23 -15.47 -9.42
N ILE A 100 -7.30 -16.25 -9.17
CA ILE A 100 -7.32 -17.30 -8.15
C ILE A 100 -6.24 -18.34 -8.44
N THR A 101 -6.20 -18.86 -9.67
CA THR A 101 -5.22 -19.88 -10.07
C THR A 101 -3.78 -19.36 -9.97
N LEU A 102 -3.54 -18.13 -10.46
CA LEU A 102 -2.20 -17.52 -10.42
C LEU A 102 -1.76 -17.28 -8.96
N THR A 103 -2.64 -16.76 -8.11
CA THR A 103 -2.35 -16.54 -6.68
C THR A 103 -2.03 -17.85 -5.99
N PHE A 104 -2.80 -18.92 -6.27
CA PHE A 104 -2.56 -20.26 -5.71
C PHE A 104 -1.17 -20.78 -6.09
N VAL A 105 -0.85 -20.82 -7.39
CA VAL A 105 0.43 -21.35 -7.86
C VAL A 105 1.60 -20.54 -7.30
N MET A 106 1.52 -19.21 -7.33
CA MET A 106 2.60 -18.36 -6.81
C MET A 106 2.80 -18.54 -5.31
N THR A 107 1.73 -18.53 -4.53
CA THR A 107 1.85 -18.62 -3.06
C THR A 107 2.30 -20.01 -2.60
N ILE A 108 1.78 -21.07 -3.20
CA ILE A 108 2.22 -22.45 -2.88
C ILE A 108 3.69 -22.64 -3.26
N SER A 109 4.11 -22.14 -4.42
CA SER A 109 5.54 -22.18 -4.81
C SER A 109 6.40 -21.42 -3.81
N MET A 110 5.97 -20.25 -3.35
CA MET A 110 6.70 -19.47 -2.35
C MET A 110 6.78 -20.17 -0.99
N VAL A 111 5.69 -20.82 -0.55
CA VAL A 111 5.68 -21.60 0.70
C VAL A 111 6.66 -22.76 0.60
N ILE A 112 6.61 -23.53 -0.49
CA ILE A 112 7.51 -24.68 -0.68
C ILE A 112 8.97 -24.22 -0.72
N LEU A 113 9.29 -23.24 -1.55
CA LEU A 113 10.66 -22.70 -1.65
C LEU A 113 11.12 -22.08 -0.34
N GLY A 114 10.23 -21.32 0.32
CA GLY A 114 10.51 -20.71 1.61
C GLY A 114 10.83 -21.71 2.72
N LEU A 115 10.14 -22.85 2.73
CA LEU A 115 10.41 -23.93 3.69
C LEU A 115 11.70 -24.69 3.37
N ILE A 116 11.97 -24.95 2.07
CA ILE A 116 13.21 -25.65 1.66
C ILE A 116 14.44 -24.81 2.00
N TYR A 117 14.43 -23.53 1.70
CA TYR A 117 15.58 -22.63 1.84
C TYR A 117 15.54 -21.78 3.13
N VAL A 118 14.76 -22.15 4.14
CA VAL A 118 14.61 -21.35 5.38
C VAL A 118 15.94 -21.02 6.04
N ASN A 119 16.85 -22.00 6.13
CA ASN A 119 18.14 -21.82 6.81
C ASN A 119 19.12 -20.94 6.02
N ASP A 120 18.92 -20.77 4.73
CA ASP A 120 19.72 -19.89 3.86
C ASP A 120 19.11 -18.48 3.79
N LEU A 121 17.79 -18.39 3.71
CA LEU A 121 17.06 -17.12 3.57
C LEU A 121 17.16 -16.27 4.85
N ILE A 122 16.96 -16.86 6.01
CA ILE A 122 16.95 -16.13 7.28
C ILE A 122 18.27 -15.37 7.53
N PRO A 123 19.48 -15.97 7.35
CA PRO A 123 20.73 -15.23 7.45
C PRO A 123 20.95 -14.16 6.38
N ILE A 124 20.45 -14.39 5.15
CA ILE A 124 20.53 -13.41 4.05
C ILE A 124 19.76 -12.13 4.41
N PHE A 125 18.61 -12.26 5.09
CA PHE A 125 17.82 -11.13 5.57
C PHE A 125 18.37 -10.48 6.84
N GLY A 126 19.48 -11.00 7.39
CA GLY A 126 20.23 -10.38 8.48
C GLY A 126 20.05 -11.02 9.86
N ALA A 127 19.26 -12.09 10.03
CA ALA A 127 19.15 -12.78 11.30
C ALA A 127 20.38 -13.65 11.54
N LYS A 128 21.20 -13.27 12.53
CA LYS A 128 22.39 -13.99 12.99
C LYS A 128 22.40 -14.06 14.52
N GLY A 129 23.14 -15.01 15.07
CA GLY A 129 23.29 -15.16 16.52
C GLY A 129 21.95 -15.41 17.23
N SER A 130 21.66 -14.66 18.28
CA SER A 130 20.45 -14.80 19.12
C SER A 130 19.13 -14.50 18.40
N ILE A 131 19.16 -13.79 17.26
CA ILE A 131 17.97 -13.43 16.47
C ILE A 131 17.56 -14.58 15.54
N PHE A 132 18.46 -15.51 15.20
CA PHE A 132 18.23 -16.53 14.17
C PHE A 132 17.05 -17.46 14.52
N GLU A 133 17.06 -18.10 15.68
CA GLU A 133 15.99 -19.04 16.06
C GLU A 133 14.62 -18.37 16.21
N PRO A 134 14.48 -17.22 16.90
CA PRO A 134 13.19 -16.49 16.92
C PRO A 134 12.70 -16.10 15.53
N ALA A 135 13.57 -15.61 14.65
CA ALA A 135 13.20 -15.25 13.28
C ALA A 135 12.76 -16.47 12.46
N LYS A 136 13.44 -17.61 12.63
CA LYS A 136 13.10 -18.87 11.97
C LYS A 136 11.72 -19.39 12.40
N ILE A 137 11.44 -19.39 13.70
CA ILE A 137 10.14 -19.79 14.24
C ILE A 137 9.04 -18.91 13.65
N TYR A 138 9.23 -17.59 13.72
CA TYR A 138 8.26 -16.63 13.18
C TYR A 138 8.05 -16.82 11.69
N TYR A 139 9.12 -16.95 10.92
CA TYR A 139 9.08 -17.10 9.47
C TYR A 139 8.33 -18.36 9.04
N ILE A 140 8.63 -19.52 9.63
CA ILE A 140 7.96 -20.79 9.28
C ILE A 140 6.43 -20.68 9.51
N ILE A 141 6.03 -20.13 10.66
CA ILE A 141 4.61 -19.99 10.98
C ILE A 141 3.91 -18.99 10.05
N ILE A 142 4.56 -17.86 9.76
CA ILE A 142 4.02 -16.87 8.81
C ILE A 142 3.87 -17.45 7.40
N LEU A 143 4.78 -18.33 6.96
CA LEU A 143 4.66 -18.98 5.66
C LEU A 143 3.34 -19.74 5.49
N TYR A 144 2.79 -20.34 6.54
CA TYR A 144 1.45 -20.96 6.49
C TYR A 144 0.34 -19.92 6.28
N GLY A 145 0.55 -18.68 6.71
CA GLY A 145 -0.39 -17.57 6.53
C GLY A 145 -0.30 -16.89 5.16
N VAL A 146 0.80 -17.08 4.43
CA VAL A 146 1.09 -16.42 3.15
C VAL A 146 -0.01 -16.59 2.10
N PRO A 147 -0.55 -17.78 1.83
CA PRO A 147 -1.65 -17.94 0.89
C PRO A 147 -2.87 -17.12 1.28
N PHE A 148 -3.23 -17.11 2.55
CA PHE A 148 -4.40 -16.36 3.05
C PHE A 148 -4.21 -14.85 2.88
N LEU A 149 -3.03 -14.32 3.19
CA LEU A 149 -2.69 -12.92 2.98
C LEU A 149 -2.80 -12.53 1.50
N ALA A 150 -2.20 -13.29 0.60
CA ALA A 150 -2.20 -12.99 -0.82
C ALA A 150 -3.62 -13.02 -1.41
N TYR A 151 -4.43 -14.02 -1.05
CA TYR A 151 -5.83 -14.08 -1.46
C TYR A 151 -6.67 -12.93 -0.92
N THR A 152 -6.41 -12.50 0.32
CA THR A 152 -7.09 -11.34 0.91
C THR A 152 -6.73 -10.07 0.15
N MET A 153 -5.45 -9.85 -0.18
CA MET A 153 -5.00 -8.69 -0.94
C MET A 153 -5.57 -8.68 -2.37
N MET A 154 -5.58 -9.83 -3.03
CA MET A 154 -6.19 -9.98 -4.35
C MET A 154 -7.70 -9.74 -4.29
N GLY A 155 -8.41 -10.43 -3.40
CA GLY A 155 -9.87 -10.34 -3.26
C GLY A 155 -10.37 -8.96 -2.86
N ASN A 156 -9.61 -8.22 -2.04
CA ASN A 156 -9.91 -6.83 -1.67
C ASN A 156 -10.05 -5.93 -2.91
N ASN A 157 -9.15 -6.06 -3.89
CA ASN A 157 -9.19 -5.30 -5.12
C ASN A 157 -10.37 -5.72 -6.02
N VAL A 158 -10.67 -7.01 -6.07
CA VAL A 158 -11.83 -7.53 -6.84
C VAL A 158 -13.15 -7.06 -6.24
N MET A 159 -13.32 -7.05 -4.91
CA MET A 159 -14.49 -6.49 -4.24
C MET A 159 -14.74 -5.02 -4.61
N ARG A 160 -13.65 -4.23 -4.73
CA ARG A 160 -13.74 -2.83 -5.18
C ARG A 160 -14.17 -2.73 -6.63
N ALA A 161 -13.67 -3.62 -7.50
CA ALA A 161 -14.06 -3.69 -8.90
C ALA A 161 -15.55 -4.00 -9.08
N GLU A 162 -16.14 -4.81 -8.19
CA GLU A 162 -17.57 -5.07 -8.12
C GLU A 162 -18.39 -3.92 -7.48
N GLY A 163 -17.76 -2.80 -7.11
CA GLY A 163 -18.46 -1.70 -6.44
C GLY A 163 -18.83 -1.98 -4.97
N LYS A 164 -18.15 -2.90 -4.29
CA LYS A 164 -18.41 -3.33 -2.90
C LYS A 164 -17.34 -2.84 -1.90
N PRO A 165 -17.08 -1.53 -1.78
CA PRO A 165 -15.98 -0.99 -0.99
C PRO A 165 -16.07 -1.27 0.51
N LYS A 166 -17.28 -1.41 1.06
CA LYS A 166 -17.48 -1.74 2.48
C LYS A 166 -17.01 -3.16 2.80
N PHE A 167 -17.23 -4.11 1.90
CA PHE A 167 -16.71 -5.47 2.07
C PHE A 167 -15.18 -5.47 1.99
N ALA A 168 -14.61 -4.74 1.05
CA ALA A 168 -13.16 -4.55 0.95
C ALA A 168 -12.57 -3.91 2.22
N MET A 169 -13.21 -2.90 2.79
CA MET A 169 -12.80 -2.30 4.06
C MET A 169 -12.83 -3.32 5.21
N ASN A 170 -13.91 -4.06 5.35
CA ASN A 170 -14.03 -5.07 6.40
C ASN A 170 -12.96 -6.16 6.30
N ALA A 171 -12.57 -6.55 5.07
CA ALA A 171 -11.47 -7.48 4.84
C ALA A 171 -10.10 -6.94 5.32
N MET A 172 -9.96 -5.62 5.51
CA MET A 172 -8.77 -4.98 6.10
C MET A 172 -8.90 -4.78 7.62
N ILE A 173 -10.12 -4.52 8.11
CA ILE A 173 -10.37 -4.30 9.54
C ILE A 173 -10.33 -5.62 10.32
N ILE A 174 -10.94 -6.69 9.78
CA ILE A 174 -11.02 -7.99 10.44
C ILE A 174 -9.65 -8.53 10.86
N PRO A 175 -8.62 -8.59 9.98
CA PRO A 175 -7.32 -9.09 10.41
C PRO A 175 -6.66 -8.19 11.44
N SER A 176 -6.86 -6.87 11.38
CA SER A 176 -6.29 -5.93 12.35
C SER A 176 -6.86 -6.13 13.75
N VAL A 177 -8.18 -6.29 13.85
CA VAL A 177 -8.85 -6.56 15.15
C VAL A 177 -8.54 -7.97 15.65
N ALA A 178 -8.56 -8.95 14.75
CA ALA A 178 -8.25 -10.34 15.10
C ALA A 178 -6.81 -10.50 15.59
N ASN A 179 -5.85 -9.86 14.93
CA ASN A 179 -4.45 -9.89 15.33
C ASN A 179 -4.26 -9.32 16.75
N LEU A 180 -4.81 -8.13 17.04
CA LEU A 180 -4.74 -7.54 18.38
C LEU A 180 -5.31 -8.47 19.47
N PHE A 181 -6.45 -9.09 19.18
CA PHE A 181 -7.07 -10.03 20.13
C PHE A 181 -6.21 -11.28 20.30
N MET A 182 -5.69 -11.83 19.20
CA MET A 182 -4.85 -13.03 19.22
C MET A 182 -3.48 -12.76 19.84
N ASP A 183 -2.88 -11.56 19.65
CA ASP A 183 -1.65 -11.15 20.32
C ASP A 183 -1.84 -11.15 21.84
N TYR A 184 -2.93 -10.53 22.31
CA TYR A 184 -3.25 -10.56 23.73
C TYR A 184 -3.41 -12.00 24.24
N LEU A 185 -4.13 -12.84 23.52
CA LEU A 185 -4.42 -14.21 23.94
C LEU A 185 -3.16 -15.10 23.90
N LEU A 186 -2.43 -15.10 22.77
CA LEU A 186 -1.33 -16.05 22.54
C LEU A 186 0.00 -15.59 23.15
N ILE A 187 0.24 -14.26 23.20
CA ILE A 187 1.47 -13.74 23.79
C ILE A 187 1.32 -13.55 25.30
N TYR A 188 0.24 -12.86 25.75
CA TYR A 188 0.11 -12.50 27.16
C TYR A 188 -0.55 -13.59 28.01
N VAL A 189 -1.66 -14.22 27.55
CA VAL A 189 -2.39 -15.21 28.34
C VAL A 189 -1.73 -16.59 28.29
N PHE A 190 -1.35 -17.04 27.08
CA PHE A 190 -0.76 -18.37 26.90
C PHE A 190 0.79 -18.38 26.92
N ASP A 191 1.43 -17.23 27.00
CA ASP A 191 2.89 -17.06 27.09
C ASP A 191 3.67 -17.84 26.00
N MET A 192 3.12 -17.84 24.75
CA MET A 192 3.70 -18.57 23.63
C MET A 192 4.91 -17.85 22.99
N GLY A 193 5.31 -16.68 23.51
CA GLY A 193 6.43 -15.91 23.02
C GLY A 193 6.37 -15.63 21.52
N MET A 194 7.48 -15.87 20.81
CA MET A 194 7.61 -15.60 19.38
C MET A 194 6.63 -16.42 18.51
N ALA A 195 6.38 -17.67 18.89
CA ALA A 195 5.39 -18.51 18.21
C ALA A 195 3.96 -17.94 18.35
N GLY A 196 3.65 -17.35 19.53
CA GLY A 196 2.39 -16.68 19.78
C GLY A 196 2.13 -15.51 18.83
N ALA A 197 3.12 -14.61 18.66
CA ALA A 197 3.04 -13.50 17.72
C ALA A 197 2.85 -13.97 16.26
N ALA A 198 3.57 -15.02 15.85
CA ALA A 198 3.45 -15.58 14.51
C ALA A 198 2.07 -16.22 14.25
N TRP A 199 1.55 -17.00 15.21
CA TRP A 199 0.23 -17.60 15.10
C TRP A 199 -0.90 -16.56 15.18
N ALA A 200 -0.74 -15.49 15.97
CA ALA A 200 -1.69 -14.39 16.01
C ALA A 200 -1.86 -13.75 14.63
N THR A 201 -0.75 -13.42 13.98
CA THR A 201 -0.74 -12.86 12.62
C THR A 201 -1.29 -13.85 11.59
N THR A 202 -0.87 -15.10 11.62
CA THR A 202 -1.35 -16.15 10.70
C THR A 202 -2.84 -16.40 10.84
N THR A 203 -3.36 -16.47 12.07
CA THR A 203 -4.79 -16.63 12.34
C THR A 203 -5.58 -15.41 11.86
N ALA A 204 -5.05 -14.21 12.03
CA ALA A 204 -5.68 -12.99 11.51
C ALA A 204 -5.80 -13.02 9.99
N TYR A 205 -4.77 -13.48 9.26
CA TYR A 205 -4.82 -13.67 7.80
C TYR A 205 -5.86 -14.70 7.39
N PHE A 206 -5.96 -15.82 8.12
CA PHE A 206 -6.96 -16.84 7.87
C PHE A 206 -8.38 -16.32 8.09
N MET A 207 -8.63 -15.53 9.15
CA MET A 207 -9.94 -14.93 9.41
C MET A 207 -10.34 -13.94 8.29
N SER A 208 -9.40 -13.12 7.84
CA SER A 208 -9.62 -12.22 6.71
C SER A 208 -9.92 -12.98 5.41
N PHE A 209 -9.15 -14.01 5.11
CA PHE A 209 -9.37 -14.88 3.96
C PHE A 209 -10.76 -15.54 4.03
N SER A 210 -11.16 -16.07 5.19
CA SER A 210 -12.47 -16.67 5.39
C SER A 210 -13.61 -15.69 5.13
N TYR A 211 -13.44 -14.43 5.53
CA TYR A 211 -14.40 -13.37 5.22
C TYR A 211 -14.44 -13.04 3.71
N VAL A 212 -13.30 -12.98 3.04
CA VAL A 212 -13.20 -12.78 1.59
C VAL A 212 -13.87 -13.94 0.85
N LEU A 213 -13.59 -15.17 1.25
CA LEU A 213 -14.21 -16.37 0.70
C LEU A 213 -15.73 -16.37 0.89
N TYR A 214 -16.20 -16.04 2.11
CA TYR A 214 -17.62 -15.86 2.38
C TYR A 214 -18.27 -14.84 1.44
N PHE A 215 -17.63 -13.70 1.19
CA PHE A 215 -18.13 -12.70 0.26
C PHE A 215 -18.34 -13.28 -1.15
N PHE A 216 -17.34 -13.93 -1.72
CA PHE A 216 -17.41 -14.47 -3.09
C PHE A 216 -18.37 -15.65 -3.22
N LEU A 217 -18.55 -16.45 -2.17
CA LEU A 217 -19.52 -17.54 -2.15
C LEU A 217 -20.96 -17.05 -1.90
N SER A 218 -21.13 -15.94 -1.17
CA SER A 218 -22.43 -15.37 -0.81
C SER A 218 -23.09 -14.66 -2.01
N LYS A 219 -24.37 -14.33 -1.88
CA LYS A 219 -25.14 -13.55 -2.87
C LYS A 219 -24.66 -12.11 -3.04
N ASN A 220 -23.66 -11.67 -2.27
CA ASN A 220 -23.14 -10.30 -2.32
C ASN A 220 -22.21 -10.06 -3.53
N SER A 221 -21.51 -11.08 -3.99
CA SER A 221 -20.66 -11.03 -5.18
C SER A 221 -21.44 -11.36 -6.45
N GLU A 222 -21.16 -10.63 -7.51
CA GLU A 222 -21.68 -10.88 -8.87
C GLU A 222 -20.80 -11.89 -9.63
N LEU A 223 -19.56 -12.06 -9.22
CA LEU A 223 -18.57 -12.92 -9.88
C LEU A 223 -18.68 -14.35 -9.35
N LYS A 224 -19.69 -15.09 -9.85
CA LYS A 224 -19.89 -16.52 -9.54
C LYS A 224 -19.07 -17.38 -10.48
N ILE A 225 -17.88 -17.74 -10.03
CA ILE A 225 -17.01 -18.63 -10.79
C ILE A 225 -17.44 -20.09 -10.67
N ASN A 226 -17.18 -20.85 -11.70
CA ASN A 226 -17.25 -22.31 -11.72
C ASN A 226 -15.89 -22.88 -12.11
N TRP A 227 -15.75 -24.19 -12.09
CA TRP A 227 -14.49 -24.86 -12.44
C TRP A 227 -13.98 -24.53 -13.85
N GLY A 228 -14.87 -24.21 -14.79
CA GLY A 228 -14.51 -23.83 -16.16
C GLY A 228 -13.83 -22.45 -16.29
N HIS A 229 -13.96 -21.60 -15.28
CA HIS A 229 -13.29 -20.29 -15.26
C HIS A 229 -11.88 -20.35 -14.66
N LEU A 230 -11.57 -21.43 -13.89
CA LEU A 230 -10.23 -21.66 -13.36
C LEU A 230 -9.30 -22.12 -14.47
N GLY A 231 -8.06 -21.69 -14.46
CA GLY A 231 -7.07 -22.12 -15.44
C GLY A 231 -6.08 -21.01 -15.80
N PHE A 232 -5.34 -21.24 -16.87
CA PHE A 232 -4.33 -20.33 -17.40
C PHE A 232 -4.73 -19.85 -18.81
N ASN A 233 -5.39 -18.69 -18.87
CA ASN A 233 -5.61 -17.98 -20.12
C ASN A 233 -4.44 -17.02 -20.35
N ILE A 234 -3.50 -17.37 -21.24
CA ILE A 234 -2.26 -16.63 -21.45
C ILE A 234 -2.48 -15.14 -21.78
N PRO A 235 -3.40 -14.74 -22.67
CA PRO A 235 -3.73 -13.34 -22.89
C PRO A 235 -4.15 -12.59 -21.61
N ILE A 236 -5.04 -13.19 -20.81
CA ILE A 236 -5.50 -12.60 -19.55
C ILE A 236 -4.35 -12.52 -18.54
N LEU A 237 -3.56 -13.57 -18.41
CA LEU A 237 -2.39 -13.60 -17.51
C LEU A 237 -1.34 -12.54 -17.88
N LYS A 238 -1.07 -12.35 -19.17
CA LYS A 238 -0.17 -11.28 -19.64
C LYS A 238 -0.71 -9.90 -19.29
N GLU A 239 -2.01 -9.68 -19.42
CA GLU A 239 -2.64 -8.40 -19.06
C GLU A 239 -2.63 -8.18 -17.54
N ILE A 240 -2.99 -9.20 -16.73
CA ILE A 240 -2.85 -9.17 -15.26
C ILE A 240 -1.42 -8.84 -14.86
N GLY A 241 -0.45 -9.55 -15.45
CA GLY A 241 0.98 -9.37 -15.15
C GLY A 241 1.48 -7.98 -15.52
N SER A 242 1.15 -7.47 -16.69
CA SER A 242 1.61 -6.16 -17.14
C SER A 242 1.06 -5.01 -16.30
N LEU A 243 -0.23 -5.05 -15.96
CA LEU A 243 -0.88 -4.05 -15.11
C LEU A 243 -0.49 -4.20 -13.63
N GLY A 244 -0.33 -5.44 -13.18
CA GLY A 244 0.13 -5.75 -11.83
C GLY A 244 1.58 -5.35 -11.60
N PHE A 245 2.45 -5.51 -12.61
CA PHE A 245 3.86 -5.12 -12.53
C PHE A 245 4.05 -3.64 -12.19
N VAL A 246 3.12 -2.77 -12.59
CA VAL A 246 3.12 -1.35 -12.16
C VAL A 246 3.14 -1.22 -10.64
N THR A 247 2.34 -2.04 -9.95
CA THR A 247 2.27 -2.04 -8.48
C THR A 247 3.54 -2.61 -7.85
N LEU A 248 4.09 -3.69 -8.41
CA LEU A 248 5.36 -4.27 -7.94
C LEU A 248 6.54 -3.32 -8.16
N ALA A 249 6.65 -2.73 -9.34
CA ALA A 249 7.71 -1.78 -9.67
C ALA A 249 7.67 -0.56 -8.74
N ARG A 250 6.48 -0.03 -8.46
CA ARG A 250 6.30 1.05 -7.49
C ARG A 250 6.82 0.64 -6.11
N GLN A 251 6.47 -0.55 -5.62
CA GLN A 251 6.90 -1.04 -4.31
C GLN A 251 8.41 -1.26 -4.25
N ALA A 252 9.00 -1.80 -5.31
CA ALA A 252 10.44 -1.99 -5.41
C ALA A 252 11.20 -0.66 -5.37
N VAL A 253 10.74 0.36 -6.10
CA VAL A 253 11.36 1.68 -6.10
C VAL A 253 11.22 2.37 -4.74
N ILE A 254 10.07 2.24 -4.06
CA ILE A 254 9.90 2.74 -2.69
C ILE A 254 10.92 2.11 -1.76
N SER A 255 11.06 0.79 -1.77
CA SER A 255 12.01 0.06 -0.91
C SER A 255 13.47 0.46 -1.21
N PHE A 256 13.82 0.57 -2.49
CA PHE A 256 15.15 1.04 -2.91
C PHE A 256 15.41 2.48 -2.46
N THR A 257 14.41 3.35 -2.55
CA THR A 257 14.49 4.73 -2.08
C THR A 257 14.75 4.81 -0.58
N TYR A 258 14.08 4.00 0.24
CA TYR A 258 14.34 3.94 1.68
C TYR A 258 15.78 3.51 1.99
N LEU A 259 16.28 2.49 1.31
CA LEU A 259 17.66 2.03 1.48
C LEU A 259 18.67 3.11 1.10
N LEU A 260 18.45 3.80 -0.01
CA LEU A 260 19.31 4.87 -0.49
C LEU A 260 19.29 6.08 0.47
N MET A 261 18.10 6.48 0.92
CA MET A 261 17.92 7.56 1.89
C MET A 261 18.65 7.28 3.21
N ASN A 262 18.50 6.08 3.76
CA ASN A 262 19.17 5.73 5.01
C ASN A 262 20.70 5.84 4.89
N ASN A 263 21.28 5.42 3.77
CA ASN A 263 22.72 5.54 3.54
C ASN A 263 23.16 7.02 3.41
N ILE A 264 22.43 7.84 2.68
CA ILE A 264 22.75 9.26 2.49
C ILE A 264 22.63 10.00 3.83
N LEU A 265 21.54 9.76 4.58
CA LEU A 265 21.29 10.41 5.86
C LEU A 265 22.32 10.00 6.93
N PHE A 266 22.71 8.72 6.95
CA PHE A 266 23.75 8.25 7.86
C PHE A 266 25.09 8.97 7.62
N ASN A 267 25.46 9.14 6.35
CA ASN A 267 26.69 9.83 6.00
C ASN A 267 26.68 11.33 6.32
N LEU A 268 25.50 11.97 6.37
CA LEU A 268 25.35 13.40 6.63
C LEU A 268 25.21 13.75 8.13
N GLY A 269 24.52 12.93 8.90
CA GLY A 269 24.23 13.25 10.30
C GLY A 269 24.05 12.05 11.21
N GLY A 270 24.55 10.87 10.79
CA GLY A 270 24.52 9.66 11.60
C GLY A 270 23.11 9.15 11.92
N GLU A 271 22.98 8.48 13.05
CA GLU A 271 21.72 7.88 13.50
C GLU A 271 20.62 8.91 13.79
N ALA A 272 21.00 10.10 14.25
CA ALA A 272 20.03 11.18 14.54
C ALA A 272 19.27 11.63 13.28
N MET A 273 19.96 11.74 12.13
CA MET A 273 19.34 12.10 10.86
C MET A 273 18.42 10.98 10.33
N ILE A 274 18.77 9.72 10.56
CA ILE A 274 17.87 8.59 10.25
C ILE A 274 16.62 8.66 11.11
N ALA A 275 16.73 9.04 12.39
CA ALA A 275 15.59 9.22 13.28
C ALA A 275 14.63 10.32 12.78
N VAL A 276 15.16 11.45 12.28
CA VAL A 276 14.37 12.50 11.62
C VAL A 276 13.56 11.90 10.46
N TYR A 277 14.22 11.16 9.57
CA TYR A 277 13.56 10.57 8.40
C TYR A 277 12.52 9.49 8.79
N ALA A 278 12.78 8.71 9.83
CA ALA A 278 11.84 7.74 10.33
C ALA A 278 10.52 8.37 10.81
N ILE A 279 10.62 9.53 11.48
CA ILE A 279 9.44 10.31 11.90
C ILE A 279 8.71 10.88 10.69
N ILE A 280 9.44 11.46 9.73
CA ILE A 280 8.85 11.95 8.48
C ILE A 280 8.12 10.84 7.74
N GLY A 281 8.69 9.64 7.65
CA GLY A 281 8.07 8.46 7.04
C GLY A 281 6.74 8.06 7.71
N ARG A 282 6.69 8.10 9.03
CA ARG A 282 5.45 7.85 9.80
C ARG A 282 4.39 8.93 9.53
N ILE A 283 4.79 10.21 9.56
CA ILE A 283 3.90 11.33 9.24
C ILE A 283 3.37 11.19 7.81
N LEU A 284 4.23 10.85 6.84
CA LEU A 284 3.87 10.66 5.43
C LEU A 284 2.82 9.57 5.25
N MET A 285 2.96 8.46 5.98
CA MET A 285 1.99 7.37 5.98
C MET A 285 0.59 7.83 6.43
N PHE A 286 0.52 8.60 7.54
CA PHE A 286 -0.74 9.14 8.03
C PHE A 286 -1.27 10.33 7.23
N ALA A 287 -0.40 11.16 6.67
CA ALA A 287 -0.78 12.33 5.88
C ALA A 287 -1.40 11.95 4.52
N LEU A 288 -0.88 10.91 3.88
CA LEU A 288 -1.30 10.54 2.52
C LEU A 288 -2.38 9.45 2.45
N PHE A 289 -2.77 8.81 3.56
CA PHE A 289 -3.81 7.77 3.51
C PHE A 289 -5.14 8.23 2.89
N PRO A 290 -5.62 9.49 3.09
CA PRO A 290 -6.86 9.93 2.46
C PRO A 290 -6.72 10.03 0.93
N VAL A 291 -5.56 10.50 0.46
CA VAL A 291 -5.25 10.63 -0.98
C VAL A 291 -5.15 9.25 -1.63
N PHE A 292 -4.50 8.28 -0.95
CA PHE A 292 -4.48 6.89 -1.39
C PHE A 292 -5.87 6.26 -1.39
N GLY A 293 -6.72 6.59 -0.41
CA GLY A 293 -8.13 6.17 -0.39
C GLY A 293 -8.89 6.63 -1.63
N ILE A 294 -8.70 7.90 -2.07
CA ILE A 294 -9.30 8.43 -3.28
C ILE A 294 -8.77 7.70 -4.52
N THR A 295 -7.46 7.43 -4.59
CA THR A 295 -6.86 6.69 -5.71
C THR A 295 -7.43 5.28 -5.82
N GLN A 296 -7.62 4.59 -4.70
CA GLN A 296 -8.24 3.26 -4.68
C GLN A 296 -9.72 3.28 -5.06
N GLY A 297 -10.44 4.33 -4.68
CA GLY A 297 -11.84 4.51 -5.06
C GLY A 297 -12.02 4.92 -6.53
N PHE A 298 -11.05 5.64 -7.08
CA PHE A 298 -11.02 6.09 -8.47
C PHE A 298 -10.91 4.92 -9.48
N LEU A 299 -10.05 3.94 -9.19
CA LEU A 299 -9.73 2.85 -10.11
C LEU A 299 -10.96 2.09 -10.65
N PRO A 300 -11.88 1.57 -9.80
CA PRO A 300 -13.05 0.84 -10.28
C PRO A 300 -14.05 1.75 -11.03
N ILE A 301 -14.20 3.01 -10.61
CA ILE A 301 -15.12 3.94 -11.27
C ILE A 301 -14.63 4.28 -12.68
N ALA A 302 -13.36 4.64 -12.81
CA ALA A 302 -12.74 4.98 -14.08
C ALA A 302 -12.73 3.77 -15.03
N GLY A 303 -12.33 2.58 -14.53
CA GLY A 303 -12.28 1.34 -15.30
C GLY A 303 -13.67 0.94 -15.83
N PHE A 304 -14.69 0.94 -14.97
CA PHE A 304 -16.07 0.61 -15.36
C PHE A 304 -16.60 1.56 -16.43
N ASN A 305 -16.51 2.87 -16.19
CA ASN A 305 -17.05 3.86 -17.15
C ASN A 305 -16.26 3.86 -18.47
N TYR A 306 -14.96 3.56 -18.44
CA TYR A 306 -14.17 3.39 -19.66
C TYR A 306 -14.62 2.15 -20.46
N GLY A 307 -14.83 1.01 -19.79
CA GLY A 307 -15.35 -0.20 -20.41
C GLY A 307 -16.76 -0.05 -20.96
N ALA A 308 -17.58 0.79 -20.31
CA ALA A 308 -18.94 1.15 -20.77
C ALA A 308 -18.96 2.26 -21.85
N GLU A 309 -17.79 2.70 -22.33
CA GLU A 309 -17.64 3.79 -23.31
C GLU A 309 -18.26 5.13 -22.87
N LYS A 310 -18.48 5.32 -21.57
CA LYS A 310 -19.01 6.56 -20.97
C LYS A 310 -17.88 7.56 -20.71
N TYR A 311 -17.26 8.06 -21.77
CA TYR A 311 -16.04 8.86 -21.70
C TYR A 311 -16.22 10.20 -20.96
N ASP A 312 -17.37 10.83 -21.03
CA ASP A 312 -17.65 12.04 -20.26
C ASP A 312 -17.65 11.78 -18.75
N ARG A 313 -18.16 10.61 -18.31
CA ARG A 313 -18.09 10.21 -16.91
C ARG A 313 -16.65 9.87 -16.48
N VAL A 314 -15.85 9.33 -17.39
CA VAL A 314 -14.40 9.12 -17.13
C VAL A 314 -13.72 10.47 -16.90
N LYS A 315 -13.96 11.47 -17.76
CA LYS A 315 -13.42 12.84 -17.58
C LYS A 315 -13.87 13.44 -16.24
N GLU A 316 -15.17 13.38 -15.94
CA GLU A 316 -15.72 13.87 -14.69
C GLU A 316 -15.08 13.18 -13.48
N THR A 317 -14.85 11.86 -13.57
CA THR A 317 -14.19 11.08 -12.50
C THR A 317 -12.75 11.56 -12.28
N ILE A 318 -11.97 11.79 -13.35
CA ILE A 318 -10.60 12.30 -13.27
C ILE A 318 -10.59 13.66 -12.57
N TYR A 319 -11.34 14.63 -13.06
CA TYR A 319 -11.34 15.99 -12.51
C TYR A 319 -11.86 16.04 -11.07
N THR A 320 -12.90 15.27 -10.75
CA THR A 320 -13.47 15.23 -9.40
C THR A 320 -12.50 14.56 -8.42
N ALA A 321 -11.83 13.46 -8.83
CA ALA A 321 -10.84 12.80 -8.01
C ALA A 321 -9.61 13.68 -7.73
N ILE A 322 -9.09 14.38 -8.76
CA ILE A 322 -7.99 15.33 -8.59
C ILE A 322 -8.42 16.45 -7.64
N LYS A 323 -9.61 17.04 -7.85
CA LYS A 323 -10.13 18.11 -6.99
C LYS A 323 -10.23 17.67 -5.53
N TYR A 324 -10.86 16.52 -5.25
CA TYR A 324 -11.03 16.05 -3.87
C TYR A 324 -9.69 15.70 -3.22
N ALA A 325 -8.81 15.02 -3.95
CA ALA A 325 -7.49 14.66 -3.45
C ALA A 325 -6.59 15.89 -3.21
N SER A 326 -6.65 16.91 -4.10
CA SER A 326 -5.93 18.17 -3.92
C SER A 326 -6.46 18.98 -2.73
N VAL A 327 -7.78 19.03 -2.54
CA VAL A 327 -8.38 19.73 -1.37
C VAL A 327 -7.93 19.03 -0.07
N LEU A 328 -8.03 17.70 0.01
CA LEU A 328 -7.57 16.95 1.17
C LEU A 328 -6.07 17.09 1.38
N GLY A 329 -5.28 16.99 0.32
CA GLY A 329 -3.83 17.21 0.37
C GLY A 329 -3.47 18.61 0.85
N SER A 330 -4.24 19.64 0.46
CA SER A 330 -4.05 21.02 0.93
C SER A 330 -4.37 21.16 2.42
N ILE A 331 -5.46 20.55 2.89
CA ILE A 331 -5.82 20.56 4.33
C ILE A 331 -4.71 19.88 5.15
N VAL A 332 -4.24 18.71 4.70
CA VAL A 332 -3.15 18.00 5.37
C VAL A 332 -1.87 18.86 5.38
N PHE A 333 -1.50 19.42 4.22
CA PHE A 333 -0.31 20.28 4.12
C PHE A 333 -0.40 21.49 5.06
N LEU A 334 -1.54 22.18 5.13
CA LEU A 334 -1.73 23.30 6.04
C LEU A 334 -1.60 22.87 7.52
N GLY A 335 -2.15 21.72 7.88
CA GLY A 335 -1.97 21.17 9.23
C GLY A 335 -0.50 20.89 9.57
N LEU A 336 0.24 20.29 8.63
CA LEU A 336 1.66 20.00 8.77
C LEU A 336 2.53 21.27 8.77
N LEU A 337 2.12 22.30 8.05
CA LEU A 337 2.81 23.59 8.01
C LEU A 337 2.64 24.39 9.30
N ILE A 338 1.43 24.33 9.90
CA ILE A 338 1.09 25.12 11.11
C ILE A 338 1.60 24.44 12.38
N PHE A 339 1.54 23.11 12.46
CA PHE A 339 1.82 22.35 13.68
C PHE A 339 2.98 21.34 13.57
N PRO A 340 4.10 21.63 12.87
CA PRO A 340 5.15 20.64 12.65
C PRO A 340 5.88 20.27 13.96
N GLU A 341 6.07 21.22 14.88
CA GLU A 341 6.71 21.00 16.17
C GLU A 341 5.85 20.10 17.08
N ALA A 342 4.55 20.36 17.14
CA ALA A 342 3.60 19.55 17.92
C ALA A 342 3.54 18.11 17.38
N LEU A 343 3.54 17.95 16.06
CA LEU A 343 3.53 16.63 15.43
C LEU A 343 4.84 15.87 15.67
N THR A 344 5.98 16.55 15.62
CA THR A 344 7.27 15.93 15.93
C THR A 344 7.30 15.44 17.37
N SER A 345 6.83 16.26 18.33
CA SER A 345 6.82 15.93 19.75
C SER A 345 5.97 14.69 20.09
N LEU A 346 4.93 14.37 19.30
CA LEU A 346 4.10 13.18 19.51
C LEU A 346 4.89 11.85 19.33
N PHE A 347 5.99 11.89 18.59
CA PHE A 347 6.82 10.71 18.34
C PHE A 347 8.02 10.58 19.29
N LEU A 348 8.23 11.56 20.16
CA LEU A 348 9.36 11.59 21.08
C LEU A 348 8.92 11.28 22.52
N SER A 349 9.77 10.56 23.22
CA SER A 349 9.54 10.25 24.62
C SER A 349 10.07 11.39 25.52
N ASN A 350 9.19 11.97 26.34
CA ASN A 350 9.55 13.01 27.32
C ASN A 350 9.94 12.41 28.69
N ARG A 351 10.42 11.19 28.75
CA ARG A 351 10.85 10.56 30.01
C ARG A 351 12.10 11.26 30.58
N ALA A 352 12.06 11.61 31.86
CA ALA A 352 13.18 12.25 32.54
C ALA A 352 14.40 11.33 32.71
N ASP A 353 14.20 10.03 32.71
CA ASP A 353 15.16 8.94 32.90
C ASP A 353 15.83 8.43 31.62
N LEU A 354 15.63 9.11 30.49
CA LEU A 354 16.30 8.75 29.23
C LEU A 354 17.82 8.89 29.36
N PRO A 355 18.61 7.97 28.73
CA PRO A 355 20.05 8.13 28.57
C PRO A 355 20.43 9.48 27.96
N ALA A 356 21.61 10.00 28.30
CA ALA A 356 22.08 11.27 27.77
C ALA A 356 22.16 11.29 26.23
N GLU A 357 22.52 10.17 25.64
CA GLU A 357 22.62 9.97 24.19
C GLU A 357 21.25 10.08 23.51
N ASP A 358 20.21 9.45 24.07
CA ASP A 358 18.84 9.54 23.56
C ASP A 358 18.26 10.97 23.70
N LYS A 359 18.64 11.68 24.76
CA LYS A 359 18.25 13.11 24.93
C LYS A 359 18.87 13.98 23.84
N LEU A 360 20.13 13.73 23.48
CA LEU A 360 20.79 14.45 22.39
C LEU A 360 20.11 14.18 21.04
N VAL A 361 19.79 12.92 20.75
CA VAL A 361 19.06 12.54 19.54
C VAL A 361 17.67 13.20 19.52
N ASN A 362 16.92 13.18 20.64
CA ASN A 362 15.62 13.83 20.74
C ASN A 362 15.70 15.33 20.50
N THR A 363 16.71 16.00 21.03
CA THR A 363 16.94 17.43 20.81
C THR A 363 17.21 17.73 19.33
N PHE A 364 18.09 16.97 18.71
CA PHE A 364 18.40 17.07 17.29
C PHE A 364 17.14 16.86 16.42
N VAL A 365 16.33 15.85 16.75
CA VAL A 365 15.08 15.55 16.04
C VAL A 365 14.07 16.69 16.18
N LEU A 366 13.92 17.28 17.37
CA LEU A 366 13.04 18.42 17.58
C LEU A 366 13.46 19.66 16.79
N GLU A 367 14.76 19.86 16.59
CA GLU A 367 15.29 21.01 15.85
C GLU A 367 15.15 20.84 14.34
N HIS A 368 15.45 19.65 13.80
CA HIS A 368 15.55 19.41 12.34
C HIS A 368 14.23 18.95 11.70
N THR A 369 13.42 18.14 12.40
CA THR A 369 12.20 17.54 11.81
C THR A 369 11.15 18.57 11.39
N PRO A 370 10.86 19.65 12.13
CA PRO A 370 9.84 20.62 11.71
C PRO A 370 10.16 21.29 10.37
N ASN A 371 11.42 21.64 10.15
CA ASN A 371 11.85 22.20 8.88
C ASN A 371 11.77 21.19 7.74
N ALA A 372 12.19 19.95 7.99
CA ALA A 372 12.07 18.86 7.04
C ALA A 372 10.61 18.59 6.63
N ILE A 373 9.66 18.58 7.59
CA ILE A 373 8.21 18.44 7.33
C ILE A 373 7.74 19.53 6.36
N ARG A 374 8.08 20.80 6.60
CA ARG A 374 7.65 21.91 5.75
C ARG A 374 8.05 21.72 4.30
N TRP A 375 9.28 21.26 4.04
CA TRP A 375 9.77 21.02 2.69
C TRP A 375 9.22 19.75 2.06
N VAL A 376 9.28 18.62 2.76
CA VAL A 376 8.85 17.31 2.25
C VAL A 376 7.39 17.34 1.78
N PHE A 377 6.53 18.05 2.50
CA PHE A 377 5.10 18.12 2.20
C PHE A 377 4.68 19.34 1.37
N ALA A 378 5.62 20.20 0.95
CA ALA A 378 5.31 21.43 0.23
C ALA A 378 4.51 21.21 -1.07
N ALA A 379 4.73 20.11 -1.77
CA ALA A 379 4.04 19.77 -3.01
C ALA A 379 2.80 18.87 -2.81
N THR A 380 2.42 18.53 -1.56
CA THR A 380 1.27 17.65 -1.28
C THR A 380 -0.04 18.09 -1.94
N PRO A 381 -0.37 19.39 -2.06
CA PRO A 381 -1.59 19.83 -2.76
C PRO A 381 -1.67 19.41 -4.22
N ILE A 382 -0.55 19.31 -4.92
CA ILE A 382 -0.51 19.04 -6.37
C ILE A 382 -0.25 17.57 -6.72
N ILE A 383 0.23 16.76 -5.75
CA ILE A 383 0.57 15.35 -5.96
C ILE A 383 -0.64 14.52 -6.42
N ALA A 384 -1.87 14.98 -6.12
CA ALA A 384 -3.11 14.35 -6.51
C ALA A 384 -3.19 14.12 -8.02
N LEU A 385 -2.75 15.09 -8.83
CA LEU A 385 -2.77 14.98 -10.29
C LEU A 385 -1.84 13.86 -10.77
N GLN A 386 -0.67 13.72 -10.15
CA GLN A 386 0.29 12.65 -10.49
C GLN A 386 -0.28 11.27 -10.12
N LEU A 387 -0.84 11.11 -8.91
CA LEU A 387 -1.35 9.83 -8.43
C LEU A 387 -2.60 9.38 -9.21
N ILE A 388 -3.55 10.28 -9.43
CA ILE A 388 -4.78 9.99 -10.19
C ILE A 388 -4.46 9.78 -11.68
N GLY A 389 -3.54 10.57 -12.25
CA GLY A 389 -3.12 10.42 -13.64
C GLY A 389 -2.46 9.07 -13.91
N ALA A 390 -1.54 8.62 -13.05
CA ALA A 390 -0.94 7.29 -13.18
C ALA A 390 -1.99 6.17 -12.99
N ALA A 391 -2.89 6.32 -12.01
CA ALA A 391 -3.97 5.36 -11.75
C ALA A 391 -4.97 5.30 -12.91
N TYR A 392 -5.22 6.40 -13.63
CA TYR A 392 -6.08 6.42 -14.81
C TYR A 392 -5.56 5.46 -15.88
N PHE A 393 -4.28 5.52 -16.24
CA PHE A 393 -3.73 4.61 -17.24
C PHE A 393 -3.78 3.14 -16.80
N GLN A 394 -3.61 2.87 -15.50
CA GLN A 394 -3.78 1.54 -14.93
C GLN A 394 -5.25 1.07 -15.02
N ALA A 395 -6.21 1.95 -14.74
CA ALA A 395 -7.64 1.65 -14.81
C ALA A 395 -8.12 1.32 -16.23
N ILE A 396 -7.60 2.04 -17.24
CA ILE A 396 -7.97 1.81 -18.65
C ILE A 396 -7.14 0.71 -19.35
N GLY A 397 -6.22 0.06 -18.65
CA GLY A 397 -5.44 -1.06 -19.18
C GLY A 397 -4.17 -0.68 -19.94
N LYS A 398 -3.72 0.59 -19.90
CA LYS A 398 -2.48 1.05 -20.54
C LYS A 398 -1.29 0.88 -19.59
N ALA A 399 -0.73 -0.34 -19.55
CA ALA A 399 0.31 -0.71 -18.56
C ALA A 399 1.61 0.12 -18.69
N ILE A 400 2.11 0.35 -19.91
CA ILE A 400 3.39 1.09 -20.12
C ILE A 400 3.27 2.54 -19.64
N PRO A 401 2.27 3.34 -20.07
CA PRO A 401 2.08 4.68 -19.53
C PRO A 401 1.87 4.69 -18.00
N ALA A 402 1.08 3.75 -17.47
CA ALA A 402 0.87 3.62 -16.03
C ALA A 402 2.20 3.38 -15.29
N LEU A 403 3.05 2.49 -15.81
CA LEU A 403 4.37 2.19 -15.24
C LEU A 403 5.27 3.42 -15.25
N LEU A 404 5.47 4.02 -16.42
CA LEU A 404 6.35 5.17 -16.58
C LEU A 404 5.91 6.33 -15.68
N LEU A 405 4.63 6.69 -15.68
CA LEU A 405 4.10 7.78 -14.85
C LEU A 405 4.16 7.46 -13.36
N THR A 406 3.97 6.20 -12.96
CA THR A 406 4.13 5.79 -11.57
C THR A 406 5.58 5.94 -11.10
N LEU A 407 6.54 5.61 -11.97
CA LEU A 407 7.97 5.68 -11.65
C LEU A 407 8.57 7.09 -11.77
N THR A 408 7.90 8.05 -12.43
CA THR A 408 8.44 9.42 -12.58
C THR A 408 8.77 10.06 -11.24
N ARG A 409 7.88 9.93 -10.27
CA ARG A 409 8.00 10.58 -8.97
C ARG A 409 9.21 10.08 -8.19
N GLN A 410 9.25 8.80 -7.87
CA GLN A 410 10.28 8.22 -6.98
C GLN A 410 11.50 7.70 -7.73
N GLY A 411 11.30 7.12 -8.91
CA GLY A 411 12.39 6.55 -9.70
C GLY A 411 13.15 7.59 -10.50
N PHE A 412 12.47 8.24 -11.46
CA PHE A 412 13.16 9.07 -12.45
C PHE A 412 13.57 10.46 -11.94
N PHE A 413 12.79 11.05 -11.02
CA PHE A 413 13.13 12.38 -10.51
C PHE A 413 13.73 12.33 -9.11
N PHE A 414 13.09 11.65 -8.15
CA PHE A 414 13.55 11.70 -6.77
C PHE A 414 14.94 11.11 -6.58
N ILE A 415 15.21 9.90 -7.11
CA ILE A 415 16.52 9.26 -6.94
C ILE A 415 17.68 10.11 -7.47
N PRO A 416 17.66 10.64 -8.71
CA PRO A 416 18.72 11.54 -9.15
C PRO A 416 18.86 12.81 -8.29
N LEU A 417 17.75 13.40 -7.86
CA LEU A 417 17.77 14.63 -7.06
C LEU A 417 18.42 14.39 -5.69
N ILE A 418 18.11 13.29 -4.99
CA ILE A 418 18.73 13.01 -3.68
C ILE A 418 20.19 12.60 -3.77
N LEU A 419 20.68 12.20 -4.95
CA LEU A 419 22.11 11.95 -5.19
C LEU A 419 22.88 13.22 -5.51
N ILE A 420 22.21 14.22 -6.07
CA ILE A 420 22.85 15.45 -6.59
C ILE A 420 22.69 16.61 -5.59
N LEU A 421 21.47 16.92 -5.16
CA LEU A 421 21.20 18.13 -4.36
C LEU A 421 21.91 18.18 -3.00
N PRO A 422 22.07 17.07 -2.26
CA PRO A 422 22.79 17.11 -0.99
C PRO A 422 24.25 17.55 -1.11
N ASN A 423 24.89 17.33 -2.26
CA ASN A 423 26.28 17.76 -2.51
C ASN A 423 26.43 19.30 -2.59
N TYR A 424 25.33 20.02 -2.93
CA TYR A 424 25.33 21.46 -3.06
C TYR A 424 24.66 22.18 -1.88
N PHE A 425 23.63 21.55 -1.29
CA PHE A 425 22.77 22.16 -0.28
C PHE A 425 22.75 21.40 1.05
N GLY A 426 23.59 20.36 1.21
CA GLY A 426 23.63 19.55 2.42
C GLY A 426 22.27 18.94 2.77
N GLU A 427 21.87 19.02 4.04
CA GLU A 427 20.59 18.53 4.54
C GLU A 427 19.38 19.09 3.79
N LEU A 428 19.38 20.41 3.51
CA LEU A 428 18.31 21.07 2.78
C LEU A 428 18.10 20.45 1.39
N GLY A 429 19.18 20.02 0.73
CA GLY A 429 19.12 19.36 -0.58
C GLY A 429 18.31 18.06 -0.55
N ILE A 430 18.36 17.31 0.58
CA ILE A 430 17.55 16.12 0.75
C ILE A 430 16.07 16.48 0.78
N TRP A 431 15.70 17.43 1.65
CA TRP A 431 14.31 17.81 1.83
C TRP A 431 13.71 18.49 0.59
N LEU A 432 14.49 19.28 -0.15
CA LEU A 432 14.10 19.88 -1.43
C LEU A 432 13.88 18.86 -2.54
N SER A 433 14.54 17.69 -2.47
CA SER A 433 14.37 16.64 -3.50
C SER A 433 12.91 16.15 -3.57
N PHE A 434 12.16 16.16 -2.46
CA PHE A 434 10.76 15.74 -2.42
C PHE A 434 9.85 16.67 -3.25
N PRO A 435 9.71 17.96 -2.92
CA PRO A 435 8.80 18.83 -3.65
C PRO A 435 9.23 19.04 -5.11
N ILE A 436 10.53 19.07 -5.40
CA ILE A 436 11.01 19.20 -6.79
C ILE A 436 10.62 17.99 -7.61
N ALA A 437 10.82 16.76 -7.09
CA ALA A 437 10.40 15.54 -7.75
C ALA A 437 8.89 15.50 -7.97
N ASP A 438 8.10 15.90 -6.95
CA ASP A 438 6.66 15.93 -7.00
C ASP A 438 6.14 16.92 -8.05
N VAL A 439 6.72 18.13 -8.14
CA VAL A 439 6.39 19.13 -9.16
C VAL A 439 6.70 18.61 -10.56
N LEU A 440 7.91 18.10 -10.78
CA LEU A 440 8.32 17.56 -12.08
C LEU A 440 7.43 16.40 -12.52
N ALA A 441 7.17 15.44 -11.63
CA ALA A 441 6.29 14.31 -11.90
C ALA A 441 4.85 14.76 -12.21
N THR A 442 4.35 15.76 -11.49
CA THR A 442 3.02 16.33 -11.70
C THR A 442 2.93 17.02 -13.07
N ILE A 443 3.92 17.78 -13.48
CA ILE A 443 3.97 18.44 -14.81
C ILE A 443 3.96 17.38 -15.91
N VAL A 444 4.86 16.38 -15.85
CA VAL A 444 4.94 15.32 -16.86
C VAL A 444 3.62 14.54 -16.95
N THR A 445 3.06 14.16 -15.79
CA THR A 445 1.78 13.43 -15.75
C THR A 445 0.63 14.29 -16.30
N GLY A 446 0.58 15.57 -15.94
CA GLY A 446 -0.44 16.50 -16.42
C GLY A 446 -0.41 16.70 -17.94
N LEU A 447 0.78 16.86 -18.52
CA LEU A 447 0.94 16.99 -19.97
C LEU A 447 0.51 15.72 -20.70
N TYR A 448 0.92 14.55 -20.19
CA TYR A 448 0.57 13.27 -20.78
C TYR A 448 -0.92 12.96 -20.65
N LEU A 449 -1.50 13.20 -19.48
CA LEU A 449 -2.93 13.04 -19.22
C LEU A 449 -3.77 13.97 -20.10
N ARG A 450 -3.38 15.25 -20.25
CA ARG A 450 -4.06 16.20 -21.12
C ARG A 450 -4.06 15.75 -22.59
N LYS A 451 -2.95 15.22 -23.08
CA LYS A 451 -2.82 14.67 -24.45
C LYS A 451 -3.76 13.47 -24.61
N GLU A 452 -3.77 12.57 -23.65
CA GLU A 452 -4.61 11.37 -23.67
C GLU A 452 -6.11 11.68 -23.63
N ILE A 453 -6.53 12.59 -22.73
CA ILE A 453 -7.94 13.02 -22.64
C ILE A 453 -8.43 13.57 -23.98
N LYS A 454 -7.61 14.38 -24.66
CA LYS A 454 -7.96 14.95 -25.98
C LYS A 454 -7.99 13.90 -27.10
N ALA A 455 -7.21 12.81 -26.98
CA ALA A 455 -7.12 11.81 -28.03
C ALA A 455 -8.16 10.68 -27.88
N THR A 456 -8.51 10.32 -26.65
CA THR A 456 -9.24 9.08 -26.36
C THR A 456 -10.61 9.31 -25.73
N LEU A 457 -10.82 10.45 -25.06
CA LEU A 457 -12.05 10.73 -24.33
C LEU A 457 -12.88 11.83 -25.03
N VAL A 458 -12.83 11.92 -26.32
CA VAL A 458 -13.63 12.90 -27.11
C VAL A 458 -14.96 12.30 -27.49
#